data_ff4cc6cf7e016499fcae2d6cc24b282f
#
_entry.id   ff4cc6cf7e016499fcae2d6cc24b282f
#
_cell.length_a   1.000
_cell.length_b   1.000
_cell.length_c   1.000
_cell.angle_alpha   90.00
_cell.angle_beta   90.00
_cell.angle_gamma   90.00
#
_symmetry.space_group_name_H-M   'P 1'
#
loop_
_entity.id
_entity.type
_entity.pdbx_description
1 polymer ?
#
loop_
_entity_poly.entity_id
_entity_poly.type
_entity_poly.pdbx_seq_one_letter_code
_entity_poly.pdbx_strand_id
1 'polypeptide(L)'
;MNIKKEVMFADLNPILHSQLRLAIISLLVSEEKADFARIKEVTKATSGNISVQIQKLEAAGYVSVKKTFKDNYPNTQVQLTPQGLSAFEQYVEALKSYIFNP
;
A
#
# COMPACT_ATOMS: atom_id res chain seq x y z
N MET A 1 -26.62 -23.99 -19.85
CA MET A 1 -26.37 -23.53 -19.25
C MET A 1 -26.35 -22.67 -19.03
N ASN A 2 -26.54 -22.58 -18.90
CA ASN A 2 -26.26 -21.75 -18.46
C ASN A 2 -25.84 -21.48 -17.89
N ILE A 3 -25.53 -21.81 -18.69
CA ILE A 3 -24.83 -21.42 -17.61
C ILE A 3 -24.98 -20.03 -17.31
N LYS A 4 -25.58 -19.83 -16.33
CA LYS A 4 -25.67 -18.54 -15.91
C LYS A 4 -24.36 -18.03 -15.49
N LYS A 5 -24.01 -16.89 -15.98
CA LYS A 5 -22.80 -16.27 -15.58
C LYS A 5 -22.96 -15.69 -14.20
N GLU A 6 -22.17 -16.18 -13.30
CA GLU A 6 -22.22 -15.67 -11.93
C GLU A 6 -21.27 -14.50 -11.79
N VAL A 7 -21.67 -13.54 -10.98
CA VAL A 7 -20.79 -12.47 -10.61
C VAL A 7 -19.90 -12.96 -9.50
N MET A 8 -18.62 -13.02 -9.76
CA MET A 8 -17.64 -13.52 -8.81
C MET A 8 -16.79 -12.35 -8.34
N PHE A 9 -16.87 -12.06 -7.06
CA PHE A 9 -16.08 -11.00 -6.45
C PHE A 9 -14.89 -11.64 -5.73
N ALA A 10 -13.69 -11.29 -6.18
CA ALA A 10 -12.48 -11.79 -5.54
C ALA A 10 -12.31 -11.16 -4.16
N ASP A 11 -11.69 -11.90 -3.25
CA ASP A 11 -11.36 -11.34 -1.94
C ASP A 11 -10.34 -10.24 -2.09
N LEU A 12 -10.56 -9.14 -1.40
CA LEU A 12 -9.61 -8.04 -1.37
C LEU A 12 -8.69 -8.19 -0.17
N ASN A 13 -7.40 -8.00 -0.41
CA ASN A 13 -6.39 -8.07 0.63
C ASN A 13 -6.75 -7.08 1.75
N PRO A 14 -7.01 -7.55 2.98
CA PRO A 14 -7.46 -6.65 4.05
C PRO A 14 -6.39 -5.66 4.49
N ILE A 15 -5.11 -5.98 4.29
CA ILE A 15 -4.05 -5.03 4.60
C ILE A 15 -4.07 -3.86 3.63
N LEU A 16 -4.30 -4.13 2.35
CA LEU A 16 -4.31 -3.07 1.33
C LEU A 16 -5.68 -2.43 1.16
N HIS A 17 -6.73 -3.06 1.65
CA HIS A 17 -8.08 -2.51 1.53
C HIS A 17 -8.30 -1.45 2.61
N SER A 18 -7.54 -0.40 2.53
CA SER A 18 -7.54 0.72 3.47
C SER A 18 -7.04 1.93 2.70
N GLN A 19 -7.79 3.01 2.75
CA GLN A 19 -7.46 4.18 1.95
C GLN A 19 -6.01 4.65 2.17
N LEU A 20 -5.59 4.80 3.42
CA LEU A 20 -4.26 5.33 3.70
C LEU A 20 -3.16 4.32 3.37
N ARG A 21 -3.33 3.05 3.74
CA ARG A 21 -2.32 2.05 3.40
C ARG A 21 -2.19 1.86 1.90
N LEU A 22 -3.31 1.86 1.19
CA LEU A 22 -3.29 1.75 -0.25
C LEU A 22 -2.59 2.95 -0.89
N ALA A 23 -2.84 4.15 -0.37
CA ALA A 23 -2.18 5.35 -0.88
C ALA A 23 -0.67 5.28 -0.67
N ILE A 24 -0.24 4.81 0.50
CA ILE A 24 1.19 4.67 0.78
C ILE A 24 1.83 3.67 -0.18
N ILE A 25 1.21 2.51 -0.35
CA ILE A 25 1.76 1.49 -1.26
C ILE A 25 1.77 2.01 -2.70
N SER A 26 0.70 2.69 -3.13
CA SER A 26 0.65 3.24 -4.49
C SER A 26 1.78 4.24 -4.75
N LEU A 27 2.05 5.09 -3.76
CA LEU A 27 3.17 6.03 -3.86
C LEU A 27 4.49 5.26 -4.04
N LEU A 28 4.68 4.21 -3.25
CA LEU A 28 5.92 3.44 -3.30
C LEU A 28 6.04 2.60 -4.58
N VAL A 29 4.93 2.20 -5.16
CA VAL A 29 4.98 1.54 -6.47
C VAL A 29 5.54 2.51 -7.51
N SER A 30 5.18 3.78 -7.40
CA SER A 30 5.64 4.81 -8.33
C SER A 30 7.08 5.26 -8.04
N GLU A 31 7.44 5.45 -6.77
CA GLU A 31 8.71 6.06 -6.40
C GLU A 31 9.72 5.08 -5.81
N GLU A 32 9.35 3.85 -5.57
CA GLU A 32 10.12 2.78 -4.93
C GLU A 32 10.35 3.01 -3.45
N LYS A 33 10.71 4.20 -3.05
CA LYS A 33 10.92 4.56 -1.66
C LYS A 33 10.55 6.01 -1.47
N ALA A 34 10.17 6.34 -0.25
CA ALA A 34 9.81 7.70 0.10
C ALA A 34 10.10 7.90 1.58
N ASP A 35 10.48 9.10 1.95
CA ASP A 35 10.63 9.38 3.36
C ASP A 35 9.28 9.79 3.97
N PHE A 36 9.28 9.88 5.29
CA PHE A 36 8.06 10.18 6.04
C PHE A 36 7.43 11.50 5.60
N ALA A 37 8.27 12.52 5.36
CA ALA A 37 7.77 13.82 4.95
C ALA A 37 7.05 13.76 3.60
N ARG A 38 7.59 12.97 2.68
CA ARG A 38 6.98 12.78 1.37
C ARG A 38 5.63 12.10 1.49
N ILE A 39 5.56 11.06 2.32
CA ILE A 39 4.31 10.33 2.54
C ILE A 39 3.26 11.29 3.14
N LYS A 40 3.67 12.10 4.11
CA LYS A 40 2.76 13.05 4.73
C LYS A 40 2.28 14.10 3.73
N GLU A 41 3.17 14.57 2.88
CA GLU A 41 2.84 15.55 1.85
C GLU A 41 1.76 15.03 0.91
N VAL A 42 1.93 13.78 0.46
CA VAL A 42 1.05 13.20 -0.54
C VAL A 42 -0.29 12.77 0.05
N THR A 43 -0.26 12.17 1.23
CA THR A 43 -1.47 11.63 1.83
C THR A 43 -2.25 12.65 2.65
N LYS A 44 -1.56 13.69 3.14
CA LYS A 44 -2.13 14.72 4.02
C LYS A 44 -2.69 14.15 5.31
N ALA A 45 -2.24 12.95 5.68
CA ALA A 45 -2.65 12.31 6.91
C ALA A 45 -1.80 12.80 8.07
N THR A 46 -2.25 12.55 9.30
CA THR A 46 -1.48 12.93 10.48
C THR A 46 -0.27 12.02 10.64
N SER A 47 0.78 12.54 11.28
CA SER A 47 1.99 11.78 11.55
C SER A 47 1.69 10.50 12.33
N GLY A 48 0.82 10.60 13.34
CA GLY A 48 0.48 9.43 14.14
C GLY A 48 -0.22 8.36 13.34
N ASN A 49 -1.15 8.74 12.47
CA ASN A 49 -1.85 7.76 11.65
C ASN A 49 -0.90 7.11 10.63
N ILE A 50 -0.04 7.92 10.01
CA ILE A 50 0.96 7.39 9.07
C ILE A 50 1.85 6.37 9.76
N SER A 51 2.34 6.68 10.96
CA SER A 51 3.21 5.75 11.71
C SER A 51 2.51 4.42 11.97
N VAL A 52 1.25 4.45 12.37
CA VAL A 52 0.48 3.23 12.63
C VAL A 52 0.34 2.41 11.34
N GLN A 53 0.04 3.06 10.23
CA GLN A 53 -0.17 2.35 8.98
C GLN A 53 1.13 1.77 8.43
N ILE A 54 2.23 2.51 8.57
CA ILE A 54 3.54 2.00 8.15
C ILE A 54 3.89 0.74 8.96
N GLN A 55 3.61 0.74 10.27
CA GLN A 55 3.87 -0.43 11.09
C GLN A 55 3.07 -1.65 10.63
N LYS A 56 1.82 -1.44 10.24
CA LYS A 56 1.00 -2.53 9.73
C LYS A 56 1.53 -3.07 8.40
N LEU A 57 1.98 -2.18 7.53
CA LEU A 57 2.56 -2.59 6.26
C LEU A 57 3.88 -3.32 6.45
N GLU A 58 4.70 -2.86 7.41
CA GLU A 58 5.95 -3.51 7.70
C GLU A 58 5.72 -4.90 8.30
N ALA A 59 4.75 -5.02 9.20
CA ALA A 59 4.42 -6.30 9.81
C ALA A 59 3.93 -7.32 8.78
N ALA A 60 3.28 -6.84 7.72
CA ALA A 60 2.84 -7.71 6.63
C ALA A 60 3.97 -8.04 5.66
N GLY A 61 5.12 -7.43 5.80
CA GLY A 61 6.26 -7.66 4.90
C GLY A 61 6.20 -6.87 3.61
N TYR A 62 5.30 -5.90 3.51
CA TYR A 62 5.09 -5.16 2.27
C TYR A 62 6.02 -3.98 2.11
N VAL A 63 6.56 -3.47 3.21
CA VAL A 63 7.54 -2.39 3.17
C VAL A 63 8.66 -2.70 4.16
N SER A 64 9.82 -2.11 3.92
CA SER A 64 10.91 -2.08 4.89
C SER A 64 11.09 -0.63 5.32
N VAL A 65 11.50 -0.46 6.57
CA VAL A 65 11.64 0.86 7.17
C VAL A 65 13.09 1.04 7.61
N LYS A 66 13.65 2.17 7.22
CA LYS A 66 15.04 2.47 7.55
C LYS A 66 15.10 3.82 8.24
N LYS A 67 15.74 3.85 9.40
CA LYS A 67 15.98 5.11 10.11
C LYS A 67 17.31 5.65 9.64
N THR A 68 17.30 6.88 9.17
CA THR A 68 18.48 7.55 8.66
C THR A 68 18.55 8.95 9.23
N PHE A 69 19.57 9.70 8.80
CA PHE A 69 19.66 11.12 9.12
C PHE A 69 19.70 11.90 7.83
N LYS A 70 19.01 13.04 7.83
CA LYS A 70 19.00 13.95 6.71
C LYS A 70 19.24 15.32 7.29
N ASP A 71 20.35 15.98 6.91
CA ASP A 71 20.75 17.28 7.45
C ASP A 71 20.79 17.26 8.98
N ASN A 72 21.36 16.17 9.55
CA ASN A 72 21.52 15.97 10.99
C ASN A 72 20.19 15.78 11.74
N TYR A 73 19.09 15.56 11.03
CA TYR A 73 17.82 15.25 11.66
C TYR A 73 17.44 13.82 11.39
N PRO A 74 16.79 13.15 12.35
CA PRO A 74 16.29 11.79 12.12
C PRO A 74 15.32 11.79 10.94
N ASN A 75 15.46 10.77 10.08
CA ASN A 75 14.62 10.63 8.91
C ASN A 75 14.20 9.16 8.78
N THR A 76 12.92 8.93 8.56
CA THR A 76 12.39 7.60 8.36
C THR A 76 12.13 7.41 6.87
N GLN A 77 12.76 6.40 6.28
CA GLN A 77 12.59 6.08 4.87
C GLN A 77 11.86 4.76 4.76
N VAL A 78 10.86 4.70 3.89
CA VAL A 78 10.02 3.53 3.67
C VAL A 78 10.24 3.06 2.24
N GLN A 79 10.48 1.77 2.07
CA GLN A 79 10.76 1.22 0.76
C GLN A 79 9.83 0.04 0.49
N LEU A 80 9.35 -0.05 -0.75
CA LEU A 80 8.51 -1.16 -1.18
C LEU A 80 9.35 -2.43 -1.26
N THR A 81 8.80 -3.54 -0.77
CA THR A 81 9.45 -4.84 -0.93
C THR A 81 8.90 -5.55 -2.16
N PRO A 82 9.60 -6.57 -2.67
CA PRO A 82 9.02 -7.40 -3.75
C PRO A 82 7.68 -8.01 -3.35
N GLN A 83 7.55 -8.40 -2.08
CA GLN A 83 6.28 -8.94 -1.58
C GLN A 83 5.18 -7.88 -1.59
N GLY A 84 5.52 -6.64 -1.25
CA GLY A 84 4.56 -5.53 -1.30
C GLY A 84 4.11 -5.23 -2.72
N LEU A 85 5.03 -5.26 -3.67
CA LEU A 85 4.68 -5.05 -5.07
C LEU A 85 3.75 -6.16 -5.56
N SER A 86 4.07 -7.41 -5.24
CA SER A 86 3.23 -8.54 -5.64
C SER A 86 1.84 -8.44 -5.03
N ALA A 87 1.76 -8.07 -3.75
CA ALA A 87 0.47 -7.90 -3.07
C ALA A 87 -0.35 -6.80 -3.73
N PHE A 88 0.30 -5.70 -4.11
CA PHE A 88 -0.38 -4.60 -4.79
C PHE A 88 -0.94 -5.05 -6.14
N GLU A 89 -0.13 -5.77 -6.92
CA GLU A 89 -0.57 -6.25 -8.23
C GLU A 89 -1.77 -7.18 -8.10
N GLN A 90 -1.75 -8.06 -7.11
CA GLN A 90 -2.85 -8.96 -6.84
C GLN A 90 -4.09 -8.21 -6.38
N TYR A 91 -3.91 -7.16 -5.57
CA TYR A 91 -5.02 -6.34 -5.13
C TYR A 91 -5.71 -5.65 -6.31
N VAL A 92 -4.91 -5.08 -7.22
CA VAL A 92 -5.45 -4.42 -8.41
C VAL A 92 -6.22 -5.43 -9.25
N GLU A 93 -5.69 -6.63 -9.43
CA GLU A 93 -6.34 -7.65 -10.20
C GLU A 93 -7.65 -8.09 -9.56
N ALA A 94 -7.65 -8.25 -8.23
CA ALA A 94 -8.86 -8.60 -7.50
C ALA A 94 -9.91 -7.47 -7.58
N LEU A 95 -9.45 -6.23 -7.54
CA LEU A 95 -10.35 -5.08 -7.62
C LEU A 95 -11.07 -5.02 -8.97
N LYS A 96 -10.44 -5.50 -10.03
CA LYS A 96 -11.06 -5.53 -11.34
C LYS A 96 -12.35 -6.36 -11.34
N SER A 97 -12.46 -7.36 -10.48
CA SER A 97 -13.68 -8.17 -10.40
C SER A 97 -14.88 -7.34 -9.96
N TYR A 98 -14.64 -6.18 -9.34
CA TYR A 98 -15.69 -5.29 -8.88
C TYR A 98 -16.05 -4.23 -9.92
N ILE A 99 -15.13 -3.96 -10.84
CA ILE A 99 -15.28 -2.86 -11.78
C ILE A 99 -15.65 -3.40 -13.16
N PHE A 100 -15.05 -4.50 -13.58
CA PHE A 100 -15.18 -5.01 -14.93
C PHE A 100 -15.95 -6.33 -14.99
N ASN A 101 -16.96 -6.44 -14.15
CA ASN A 101 -17.80 -7.63 -14.22
C ASN A 101 -18.57 -7.63 -15.54
N PRO A 102 -18.59 -8.79 -16.21
CA PRO A 102 -19.40 -8.89 -17.43
C PRO A 102 -20.87 -8.88 -17.16
#